data_13f4fb327978253e559124df3be46928
#
_entry.id   13f4fb327978253e559124df3be46928
#
_cell.length_a   1.000
_cell.length_b   1.000
_cell.length_c   1.000
_cell.angle_alpha   90.00
_cell.angle_beta   90.00
_cell.angle_gamma   90.00
#
_symmetry.space_group_name_H-M   'P 1'
#
loop_
_entity.id
_entity.type
_entity.pdbx_description
1 polymer ?
#
loop_
_entity_poly.entity_id
_entity_poly.type
_entity_poly.pdbx_seq_one_letter_code
_entity_poly.pdbx_strand_id
1 'polypeptide(L)'
;VGFDLLLFFLTFNGTVNSISENNPVQTLEKVSNNLTIQDGKYILNNRCQKDLITNNIWGIVIDNSGNVIWQYNLPEEIPLKYSLQDVATFSKGYIKNYPVFTWKQENDLLVLGYPKNSYSKFVTNYLPLSAMQKTPIILFIMLVSNVTILFIVYYLSKRNVMLKVAPIL
;
A
#
# COMPACT_ATOMS: atom_id res chain seq x y z
N VAL A 1 -5.66 24.61 -15.00
CA VAL A 1 -5.29 24.57 -13.56
C VAL A 1 -6.41 24.01 -12.70
N GLY A 2 -7.66 24.51 -12.77
CA GLY A 2 -8.76 23.98 -11.94
C GLY A 2 -9.16 22.56 -12.31
N PHE A 3 -9.19 22.24 -13.60
CA PHE A 3 -9.49 20.89 -14.10
C PHE A 3 -8.41 19.87 -13.71
N ASP A 4 -7.14 20.25 -13.80
CA ASP A 4 -6.01 19.37 -13.44
C ASP A 4 -5.99 19.06 -11.95
N LEU A 5 -6.30 20.05 -11.10
CA LEU A 5 -6.43 19.85 -9.65
C LEU A 5 -7.62 18.94 -9.30
N LEU A 6 -8.75 19.10 -9.99
CA LEU A 6 -9.91 18.24 -9.81
C LEU A 6 -9.60 16.80 -10.25
N LEU A 7 -8.97 16.63 -11.42
CA LEU A 7 -8.56 15.32 -11.93
C LEU A 7 -7.56 14.64 -10.99
N PHE A 8 -6.58 15.37 -10.50
CA PHE A 8 -5.62 14.88 -9.51
C PHE A 8 -6.33 14.43 -8.22
N PHE A 9 -7.26 15.23 -7.72
CA PHE A 9 -8.02 14.91 -6.50
C PHE A 9 -8.89 13.66 -6.67
N LEU A 10 -9.57 13.51 -7.81
CA LEU A 10 -10.38 12.33 -8.11
C LEU A 10 -9.53 11.06 -8.28
N THR A 11 -8.40 11.16 -8.99
CA THR A 11 -7.49 10.02 -9.17
C THR A 11 -6.82 9.64 -7.86
N PHE A 12 -6.39 10.62 -7.06
CA PHE A 12 -5.79 10.40 -5.75
C PHE A 12 -6.75 9.72 -4.77
N ASN A 13 -8.00 10.20 -4.67
CA ASN A 13 -9.02 9.57 -3.82
C ASN A 13 -9.36 8.15 -4.28
N GLY A 14 -9.46 7.90 -5.58
CA GLY A 14 -9.67 6.56 -6.13
C GLY A 14 -8.53 5.61 -5.74
N THR A 15 -7.29 6.06 -5.83
CA THR A 15 -6.11 5.28 -5.45
C THR A 15 -6.05 5.01 -3.95
N VAL A 16 -6.32 6.03 -3.11
CA VAL A 16 -6.33 5.88 -1.64
C VAL A 16 -7.41 4.89 -1.18
N ASN A 17 -8.61 4.95 -1.75
CA ASN A 17 -9.68 4.03 -1.41
C ASN A 17 -9.34 2.58 -1.81
N SER A 18 -8.75 2.36 -2.99
CA SER A 18 -8.33 1.01 -3.43
C SER A 18 -7.22 0.41 -2.54
N ILE A 19 -6.32 1.25 -2.01
CA ILE A 19 -5.29 0.84 -1.05
C ILE A 19 -5.93 0.48 0.30
N SER A 20 -6.99 1.18 0.71
CA SER A 20 -7.67 0.95 1.99
C SER A 20 -8.45 -0.37 2.02
N GLU A 21 -9.14 -0.73 0.94
CA GLU A 21 -10.01 -1.93 0.91
C GLU A 21 -9.23 -3.26 0.92
N ASN A 22 -8.00 -3.29 0.37
CA ASN A 22 -7.17 -4.49 0.25
C ASN A 22 -5.80 -4.33 0.93
N ASN A 23 -5.73 -3.62 2.05
CA ASN A 23 -4.48 -3.41 2.76
C ASN A 23 -3.91 -4.75 3.30
N PRO A 24 -2.72 -5.18 2.84
CA PRO A 24 -2.13 -6.44 3.29
C PRO A 24 -1.92 -6.54 4.80
N VAL A 25 -1.68 -5.42 5.47
CA VAL A 25 -1.51 -5.38 6.94
C VAL A 25 -2.82 -5.71 7.65
N GLN A 26 -3.94 -5.13 7.19
CA GLN A 26 -5.27 -5.43 7.75
C GLN A 26 -5.68 -6.88 7.49
N THR A 27 -5.33 -7.42 6.32
CA THR A 27 -5.58 -8.83 6.00
C THR A 27 -4.76 -9.75 6.89
N LEU A 28 -3.47 -9.44 7.14
CA LEU A 28 -2.62 -10.17 8.07
C LEU A 28 -3.18 -10.16 9.48
N GLU A 29 -3.55 -9.00 9.99
CA GLU A 29 -4.16 -8.85 11.32
C GLU A 29 -5.46 -9.65 11.42
N LYS A 30 -6.32 -9.56 10.42
CA LYS A 30 -7.57 -10.33 10.36
C LYS A 30 -7.31 -11.84 10.37
N VAL A 31 -6.36 -12.33 9.56
CA VAL A 31 -6.01 -13.74 9.52
C VAL A 31 -5.38 -14.17 10.84
N SER A 32 -4.45 -13.41 11.39
CA SER A 32 -3.81 -13.68 12.68
C SER A 32 -4.83 -13.82 13.81
N ASN A 33 -5.79 -12.90 13.90
CA ASN A 33 -6.84 -12.92 14.93
C ASN A 33 -7.84 -14.08 14.77
N ASN A 34 -7.94 -14.67 13.57
CA ASN A 34 -8.86 -15.80 13.28
C ASN A 34 -8.12 -17.12 13.06
N LEU A 35 -6.82 -17.15 13.26
CA LEU A 35 -5.98 -18.35 13.22
C LEU A 35 -5.76 -18.84 14.65
N THR A 36 -6.42 -19.92 15.03
CA THR A 36 -6.38 -20.48 16.38
C THR A 36 -5.66 -21.81 16.42
N ILE A 37 -5.11 -22.16 17.57
CA ILE A 37 -4.49 -23.50 17.78
C ILE A 37 -5.51 -24.39 18.44
N GLN A 38 -5.83 -25.53 17.81
CA GLN A 38 -6.66 -26.60 18.36
C GLN A 38 -5.90 -27.93 18.20
N ASP A 39 -5.76 -28.66 19.29
CA ASP A 39 -5.00 -29.92 19.33
C ASP A 39 -3.58 -29.81 18.75
N GLY A 40 -2.91 -28.67 19.01
CA GLY A 40 -1.54 -28.42 18.51
C GLY A 40 -1.44 -28.09 17.02
N LYS A 41 -2.57 -27.85 16.34
CA LYS A 41 -2.61 -27.47 14.92
C LYS A 41 -3.26 -26.13 14.72
N TYR A 42 -2.74 -25.34 13.79
CA TYR A 42 -3.38 -24.09 13.37
C TYR A 42 -4.63 -24.36 12.54
N ILE A 43 -5.73 -23.72 12.90
CA ILE A 43 -7.02 -23.77 12.21
C ILE A 43 -7.48 -22.34 11.91
N LEU A 44 -7.75 -22.08 10.63
CA LEU A 44 -8.27 -20.79 10.17
C LEU A 44 -9.80 -20.86 10.06
N ASN A 45 -10.48 -19.79 10.50
CA ASN A 45 -11.92 -19.66 10.38
C ASN A 45 -12.39 -19.71 8.92
N ASN A 46 -13.49 -20.41 8.64
CA ASN A 46 -14.06 -20.61 7.30
C ASN A 46 -14.33 -19.31 6.53
N ARG A 47 -14.70 -18.22 7.22
CA ARG A 47 -14.90 -16.90 6.59
C ARG A 47 -13.59 -16.34 6.04
N CYS A 48 -12.53 -16.41 6.83
CA CYS A 48 -11.20 -15.96 6.38
C CYS A 48 -10.67 -16.86 5.26
N GLN A 49 -10.91 -18.17 5.30
CA GLN A 49 -10.54 -19.09 4.22
C GLN A 49 -11.17 -18.66 2.89
N LYS A 50 -12.47 -18.36 2.88
CA LYS A 50 -13.19 -17.89 1.67
C LYS A 50 -12.60 -16.57 1.15
N ASP A 51 -12.31 -15.63 2.06
CA ASP A 51 -11.72 -14.34 1.67
C ASP A 51 -10.34 -14.52 1.02
N LEU A 52 -9.49 -15.42 1.57
CA LEU A 52 -8.18 -15.74 0.99
C LEU A 52 -8.30 -16.37 -0.40
N ILE A 53 -9.20 -17.35 -0.59
CA ILE A 53 -9.43 -17.99 -1.89
C ILE A 53 -9.93 -16.98 -2.91
N THR A 54 -10.93 -16.16 -2.56
CA THR A 54 -11.52 -15.17 -3.48
C THR A 54 -10.48 -14.19 -4.00
N ASN A 55 -9.49 -13.84 -3.17
CA ASN A 55 -8.42 -12.92 -3.53
C ASN A 55 -7.15 -13.63 -4.03
N ASN A 56 -7.17 -14.95 -4.22
CA ASN A 56 -6.01 -15.76 -4.59
C ASN A 56 -4.80 -15.57 -3.65
N ILE A 57 -5.07 -15.36 -2.36
CA ILE A 57 -4.04 -15.21 -1.33
C ILE A 57 -3.73 -16.59 -0.75
N TRP A 58 -2.46 -16.91 -0.62
CA TRP A 58 -1.99 -18.09 0.09
C TRP A 58 -1.35 -17.72 1.43
N GLY A 59 -1.32 -18.66 2.37
CA GLY A 59 -0.75 -18.44 3.70
C GLY A 59 0.06 -19.62 4.19
N ILE A 60 1.11 -19.31 4.95
CA ILE A 60 1.91 -20.29 5.71
C ILE A 60 2.20 -19.76 7.10
N VAL A 61 2.40 -20.65 8.06
CA VAL A 61 3.01 -20.37 9.35
C VAL A 61 4.33 -21.12 9.45
N ILE A 62 5.39 -20.40 9.80
CA ILE A 62 6.75 -20.90 9.91
C ILE A 62 7.14 -20.91 11.38
N ASP A 63 7.61 -22.05 11.89
CA ASP A 63 8.11 -22.22 13.24
C ASP A 63 9.52 -21.63 13.44
N ASN A 64 9.99 -21.62 14.68
CA ASN A 64 11.33 -21.14 15.02
C ASN A 64 12.47 -21.97 14.40
N SER A 65 12.17 -23.17 13.89
CA SER A 65 13.14 -24.05 13.20
C SER A 65 13.12 -23.84 11.69
N GLY A 66 12.26 -22.95 11.19
CA GLY A 66 12.10 -22.63 9.77
C GLY A 66 11.20 -23.61 9.02
N ASN A 67 10.48 -24.51 9.68
CA ASN A 67 9.56 -25.43 9.02
C ASN A 67 8.18 -24.79 8.88
N VAL A 68 7.51 -25.08 7.76
CA VAL A 68 6.11 -24.70 7.56
C VAL A 68 5.22 -25.68 8.32
N ILE A 69 4.57 -25.20 9.38
CA ILE A 69 3.70 -26.00 10.27
C ILE A 69 2.19 -25.83 9.97
N TRP A 70 1.85 -24.86 9.15
CA TRP A 70 0.50 -24.65 8.63
C TRP A 70 0.59 -24.04 7.24
N GLN A 71 -0.35 -24.44 6.37
CA GLN A 71 -0.42 -23.91 5.01
C GLN A 71 -1.87 -23.82 4.53
N TYR A 72 -2.16 -22.82 3.70
CA TYR A 72 -3.46 -22.64 3.08
C TYR A 72 -3.31 -22.08 1.67
N ASN A 73 -4.00 -22.72 0.69
CA ASN A 73 -3.98 -22.33 -0.73
C ASN A 73 -2.55 -22.15 -1.29
N LEU A 74 -1.61 -22.98 -0.84
CA LEU A 74 -0.19 -22.85 -1.13
C LEU A 74 0.14 -23.31 -2.55
N PRO A 75 0.80 -22.50 -3.41
CA PRO A 75 1.31 -22.94 -4.71
C PRO A 75 2.42 -24.00 -4.54
N GLU A 76 2.44 -25.02 -5.43
CA GLU A 76 3.41 -26.13 -5.38
C GLU A 76 4.88 -25.69 -5.42
N GLU A 77 5.17 -24.54 -6.04
CA GLU A 77 6.52 -24.00 -6.17
C GLU A 77 7.08 -23.36 -4.90
N ILE A 78 6.26 -23.21 -3.85
CA ILE A 78 6.65 -22.56 -2.59
C ILE A 78 7.31 -23.58 -1.66
N PRO A 79 8.54 -23.31 -1.17
CA PRO A 79 9.24 -24.21 -0.26
C PRO A 79 8.51 -24.38 1.09
N LEU A 80 8.69 -25.56 1.70
CA LEU A 80 8.14 -25.86 3.03
C LEU A 80 9.18 -25.70 4.16
N LYS A 81 10.39 -25.24 3.83
CA LYS A 81 11.44 -24.99 4.82
C LYS A 81 12.25 -23.76 4.44
N TYR A 82 12.54 -22.94 5.43
CA TYR A 82 13.22 -21.66 5.28
C TYR A 82 14.34 -21.52 6.30
N SER A 83 15.46 -20.96 5.88
CA SER A 83 16.52 -20.50 6.77
C SER A 83 16.18 -19.11 7.31
N LEU A 84 16.90 -18.68 8.36
CA LEU A 84 16.78 -17.31 8.86
C LEU A 84 17.12 -16.26 7.78
N GLN A 85 18.07 -16.57 6.90
CA GLN A 85 18.46 -15.71 5.78
C GLN A 85 17.33 -15.58 4.76
N ASP A 86 16.63 -16.69 4.46
CA ASP A 86 15.47 -16.67 3.56
C ASP A 86 14.37 -15.79 4.12
N VAL A 87 14.05 -15.94 5.42
CA VAL A 87 13.06 -15.14 6.12
C VAL A 87 13.42 -13.65 6.08
N ALA A 88 14.66 -13.30 6.40
CA ALA A 88 15.14 -11.92 6.35
C ALA A 88 15.08 -11.31 4.93
N THR A 89 15.25 -12.13 3.91
CA THR A 89 15.20 -11.69 2.51
C THR A 89 13.76 -11.49 2.06
N PHE A 90 12.88 -12.48 2.21
CA PHE A 90 11.52 -12.38 1.70
C PHE A 90 10.63 -11.45 2.52
N SER A 91 10.91 -11.24 3.80
CA SER A 91 10.15 -10.28 4.63
C SER A 91 10.15 -8.87 4.04
N LYS A 92 11.19 -8.52 3.29
CA LYS A 92 11.32 -7.24 2.58
C LYS A 92 10.76 -7.27 1.15
N GLY A 93 10.40 -8.45 0.63
CA GLY A 93 10.11 -8.57 -0.80
C GLY A 93 9.18 -9.72 -1.16
N TYR A 94 9.74 -10.71 -1.84
CA TYR A 94 9.01 -11.72 -2.59
C TYR A 94 9.51 -13.12 -2.27
N ILE A 95 8.59 -14.11 -2.36
CA ILE A 95 8.94 -15.54 -2.51
C ILE A 95 8.51 -15.97 -3.92
N LYS A 96 9.45 -16.43 -4.76
CA LYS A 96 9.14 -16.89 -6.14
C LYS A 96 8.27 -15.90 -6.94
N ASN A 97 8.55 -14.59 -6.83
CA ASN A 97 7.79 -13.49 -7.45
C ASN A 97 6.39 -13.23 -6.86
N TYR A 98 5.99 -13.92 -5.80
CA TYR A 98 4.81 -13.57 -5.02
C TYR A 98 5.18 -12.49 -4.01
N PRO A 99 4.53 -11.33 -4.00
CA PRO A 99 4.71 -10.35 -2.93
C PRO A 99 4.20 -10.93 -1.62
N VAL A 100 5.06 -10.98 -0.59
CA VAL A 100 4.72 -11.59 0.68
C VAL A 100 4.75 -10.55 1.81
N PHE A 101 3.85 -10.72 2.77
CA PHE A 101 3.77 -9.89 3.96
C PHE A 101 3.81 -10.80 5.18
N THR A 102 4.49 -10.34 6.23
CA THR A 102 4.77 -11.15 7.43
C THR A 102 4.16 -10.52 8.66
N TRP A 103 3.71 -11.37 9.57
CA TRP A 103 3.13 -10.96 10.86
C TRP A 103 3.55 -11.93 11.96
N LYS A 104 3.70 -11.42 13.17
CA LYS A 104 3.98 -12.27 14.33
C LYS A 104 2.71 -13.05 14.70
N GLN A 105 2.82 -14.39 14.81
CA GLN A 105 1.75 -15.27 15.27
C GLN A 105 2.22 -16.03 16.48
N GLU A 106 1.90 -15.53 17.69
CA GLU A 106 2.42 -16.07 18.94
C GLU A 106 3.96 -16.18 18.95
N ASN A 107 4.51 -17.38 18.88
CA ASN A 107 5.94 -17.64 18.78
C ASN A 107 6.43 -17.91 17.35
N ASP A 108 5.49 -17.97 16.38
CA ASP A 108 5.74 -18.35 15.00
C ASP A 108 5.60 -17.14 14.07
N LEU A 109 5.84 -17.33 12.78
CA LEU A 109 5.76 -16.32 11.75
C LEU A 109 4.64 -16.66 10.76
N LEU A 110 3.57 -15.86 10.76
CA LEU A 110 2.55 -15.88 9.70
C LEU A 110 3.09 -15.14 8.48
N VAL A 111 2.97 -15.78 7.32
CA VAL A 111 3.31 -15.19 6.01
C VAL A 111 2.10 -15.31 5.10
N LEU A 112 1.64 -14.21 4.52
CA LEU A 112 0.64 -14.19 3.46
C LEU A 112 1.29 -13.79 2.15
N GLY A 113 1.05 -14.57 1.11
CA GLY A 113 1.51 -14.28 -0.25
C GLY A 113 0.35 -13.92 -1.16
N TYR A 114 0.56 -12.88 -1.93
CA TYR A 114 -0.41 -12.31 -2.85
C TYR A 114 -0.12 -12.73 -4.30
N PRO A 115 -1.08 -12.64 -5.22
CA PRO A 115 -0.85 -12.97 -6.63
C PRO A 115 0.38 -12.28 -7.21
N LYS A 116 1.09 -12.94 -8.12
CA LYS A 116 2.21 -12.33 -8.84
C LYS A 116 1.77 -11.03 -9.49
N ASN A 117 2.62 -10.00 -9.43
CA ASN A 117 2.37 -8.66 -9.98
C ASN A 117 1.22 -7.86 -9.32
N SER A 118 0.66 -8.31 -8.19
CA SER A 118 -0.37 -7.55 -7.46
C SER A 118 0.17 -6.37 -6.68
N TYR A 119 1.37 -6.49 -6.13
CA TYR A 119 2.04 -5.43 -5.37
C TYR A 119 3.48 -5.25 -5.84
N SER A 120 3.90 -4.00 -5.99
CA SER A 120 5.31 -3.65 -6.15
C SER A 120 5.89 -3.29 -4.80
N LYS A 121 6.88 -4.05 -4.34
CA LYS A 121 7.62 -3.77 -3.12
C LYS A 121 8.93 -3.08 -3.46
N PHE A 122 9.10 -1.86 -2.99
CA PHE A 122 10.36 -1.14 -3.15
C PHE A 122 11.36 -1.65 -2.11
N VAL A 123 12.52 -2.06 -2.57
CA VAL A 123 13.62 -2.58 -1.71
C VAL A 123 14.10 -1.51 -0.70
N THR A 124 13.85 -0.24 -1.00
CA THR A 124 14.21 0.92 -0.17
C THR A 124 12.95 1.60 0.36
N ASN A 125 12.25 0.97 1.29
CA ASN A 125 11.08 1.57 1.97
C ASN A 125 11.46 2.63 3.02
N TYR A 126 12.59 3.30 2.84
CA TYR A 126 13.04 4.34 3.78
C TYR A 126 12.85 5.72 3.14
N LEU A 127 11.80 6.40 3.52
CA LEU A 127 11.68 7.83 3.30
C LEU A 127 12.37 8.54 4.47
N PRO A 128 13.42 9.34 4.23
CA PRO A 128 14.02 10.13 5.30
C PRO A 128 12.95 10.97 6.00
N LEU A 129 12.94 10.94 7.33
CA LEU A 129 11.96 11.70 8.12
C LEU A 129 11.97 13.20 7.75
N SER A 130 13.17 13.73 7.45
CA SER A 130 13.35 15.09 6.97
C SER A 130 12.63 15.39 5.65
N ALA A 131 12.51 14.41 4.74
CA ALA A 131 11.76 14.57 3.50
C ALA A 131 10.25 14.59 3.78
N MET A 132 9.76 13.70 4.66
CA MET A 132 8.35 13.67 5.06
C MET A 132 7.92 14.98 5.74
N GLN A 133 8.77 15.53 6.61
CA GLN A 133 8.50 16.80 7.30
C GLN A 133 8.48 18.02 6.36
N LYS A 134 9.27 17.99 5.29
CA LYS A 134 9.33 19.09 4.31
C LYS A 134 8.24 19.00 3.24
N THR A 135 7.68 17.84 2.97
CA THR A 135 6.66 17.63 1.94
C THR A 135 5.43 18.55 2.10
N PRO A 136 4.81 18.69 3.29
CA PRO A 136 3.67 19.60 3.46
C PRO A 136 4.02 21.06 3.18
N ILE A 137 5.22 21.49 3.55
CA ILE A 137 5.72 22.85 3.32
C ILE A 137 5.87 23.11 1.82
N ILE A 138 6.44 22.16 1.09
CA ILE A 138 6.62 22.25 -0.37
C ILE A 138 5.25 22.33 -1.05
N LEU A 139 4.30 21.48 -0.67
CA LEU A 139 2.94 21.49 -1.21
C LEU A 139 2.24 22.82 -0.93
N PHE A 140 2.40 23.38 0.26
CA PHE A 140 1.84 24.67 0.62
C PHE A 140 2.43 25.81 -0.23
N ILE A 141 3.76 25.83 -0.43
CA ILE A 141 4.43 26.81 -1.29
C ILE A 141 3.92 26.69 -2.73
N MET A 142 3.77 25.46 -3.25
CA MET A 142 3.21 25.25 -4.59
C MET A 142 1.77 25.76 -4.70
N LEU A 143 0.93 25.55 -3.70
CA LEU A 143 -0.44 26.05 -3.67
C LEU A 143 -0.47 27.57 -3.71
N VAL A 144 0.29 28.23 -2.82
CA VAL A 144 0.38 29.70 -2.76
C VAL A 144 0.89 30.27 -4.08
N SER A 145 1.92 29.67 -4.68
CA SER A 145 2.47 30.05 -5.98
C SER A 145 1.39 30.01 -7.08
N ASN A 146 0.62 28.93 -7.18
CA ASN A 146 -0.47 28.80 -8.15
C ASN A 146 -1.55 29.86 -7.96
N VAL A 147 -1.99 30.12 -6.73
CA VAL A 147 -2.97 31.14 -6.41
C VAL A 147 -2.45 32.52 -6.80
N THR A 148 -1.19 32.83 -6.51
CA THR A 148 -0.55 34.09 -6.86
C THR A 148 -0.53 34.32 -8.38
N ILE A 149 -0.16 33.29 -9.15
CA ILE A 149 -0.18 33.36 -10.63
C ILE A 149 -1.57 33.65 -11.14
N LEU A 150 -2.62 32.99 -10.61
CA LEU A 150 -4.00 33.23 -10.99
C LEU A 150 -4.43 34.68 -10.72
N PHE A 151 -4.04 35.23 -9.56
CA PHE A 151 -4.30 36.64 -9.25
C PHE A 151 -3.61 37.59 -10.21
N ILE A 152 -2.36 37.33 -10.55
CA ILE A 152 -1.60 38.15 -11.52
C ILE A 152 -2.29 38.14 -12.89
N VAL A 153 -2.63 36.92 -13.38
CA VAL A 153 -3.30 36.78 -14.68
C VAL A 153 -4.67 37.50 -14.69
N TYR A 154 -5.45 37.34 -13.63
CA TYR A 154 -6.73 38.05 -13.48
C TYR A 154 -6.57 39.57 -13.50
N TYR A 155 -5.61 40.10 -12.73
CA TYR A 155 -5.35 41.51 -12.64
C TYR A 155 -4.90 42.10 -13.98
N LEU A 156 -3.96 41.44 -14.67
CA LEU A 156 -3.49 41.86 -15.99
C LEU A 156 -4.59 41.81 -17.04
N SER A 157 -5.41 40.76 -17.03
CA SER A 157 -6.57 40.63 -17.93
C SER A 157 -7.56 41.77 -17.73
N LYS A 158 -7.93 42.05 -16.48
CA LYS A 158 -8.84 43.15 -16.14
C LYS A 158 -8.27 44.50 -16.59
N ARG A 159 -6.99 44.76 -16.37
CA ARG A 159 -6.32 46.01 -16.80
C ARG A 159 -6.33 46.15 -18.31
N ASN A 160 -6.06 45.07 -19.07
CA ASN A 160 -6.06 45.09 -20.53
C ASN A 160 -7.44 45.37 -21.10
N VAL A 161 -8.50 44.83 -20.50
CA VAL A 161 -9.88 45.10 -20.88
C VAL A 161 -10.25 46.58 -20.62
N MET A 162 -9.91 47.12 -19.46
CA MET A 162 -10.18 48.52 -19.15
C MET A 162 -9.44 49.49 -20.07
N LEU A 163 -8.20 49.20 -20.45
CA LEU A 163 -7.43 50.04 -21.38
C LEU A 163 -8.01 50.02 -22.83
N LYS A 164 -8.72 48.99 -23.20
CA LYS A 164 -9.38 48.89 -24.53
C LYS A 164 -10.73 49.55 -24.58
N VAL A 165 -11.41 49.68 -23.45
CA VAL A 165 -12.77 50.29 -23.36
C VAL A 165 -12.71 51.77 -23.03
N ALA A 166 -11.69 52.27 -22.35
CA ALA A 166 -11.54 53.69 -21.97
C ALA A 166 -11.50 54.71 -23.13
N PRO A 167 -11.01 54.39 -24.36
CA PRO A 167 -11.02 55.39 -25.47
C PRO A 167 -12.36 55.47 -26.20
N ILE A 168 -13.45 54.82 -25.77
CA ILE A 168 -14.76 54.80 -26.44
C ILE A 168 -15.77 55.73 -25.71
N LEU A 169 -15.39 56.29 -24.56
CA LEU A 169 -16.14 57.27 -23.80
C LEU A 169 -15.46 58.65 -23.90
#